data_34c10fcefd046b08154414833d46c245
#
_entry.id   34c10fcefd046b08154414833d46c245
#
_cell.length_a   1.000
_cell.length_b   1.000
_cell.length_c   1.000
_cell.angle_alpha   90.00
_cell.angle_beta   90.00
_cell.angle_gamma   90.00
#
_symmetry.space_group_name_H-M   'P 1'
#
loop_
_entity.id
_entity.type
_entity.pdbx_description
1 polymer ?
#
loop_
_entity_poly.entity_id
_entity_poly.type
_entity_poly.pdbx_seq_one_letter_code
_entity_poly.pdbx_strand_id
1 'polypeptide(L)'
;RDLLADDGLIIINIDEHEITNLQKVCIEIFGATNDLGTIIWDKRNPKGDAKGVSYQHEYIILFAKNKKQFLANCKMMRPKKNAEAMIKKAEQIFRKIGPSFTLDEANAEFQAWISLQKDLSGGEAAYKYIDAIGEVYRTVSMAWPNNKKAPDDYFVPLVHPNTGKLCPIPAKGWRYPSATMRELLAAGQIIFGKDETKQPERKYLLRDNMYE
;
A
#
# COMPACT_ATOMS: atom_id res chain seq x y z
N ARG A 1 17.16 -17.02 23.40
CA ARG A 1 17.81 -16.46 22.21
C ARG A 1 18.61 -17.53 21.46
N ASP A 2 19.35 -18.37 22.19
CA ASP A 2 20.29 -19.34 21.59
C ASP A 2 19.58 -20.50 20.85
N LEU A 3 18.32 -20.77 21.17
CA LEU A 3 17.48 -21.74 20.49
C LEU A 3 16.94 -21.26 19.14
N LEU A 4 17.01 -19.96 18.85
CA LEU A 4 16.55 -19.41 17.58
C LEU A 4 17.64 -19.54 16.50
N ALA A 5 17.21 -19.86 15.27
CA ALA A 5 18.03 -19.70 14.08
C ALA A 5 18.50 -18.23 13.93
N ASP A 6 19.52 -17.97 13.14
CA ASP A 6 20.07 -16.60 13.02
C ASP A 6 19.07 -15.61 12.38
N ASP A 7 18.20 -16.10 11.51
CA ASP A 7 17.06 -15.38 10.94
C ASP A 7 15.73 -15.68 11.67
N GLY A 8 15.79 -16.33 12.85
CA GLY A 8 14.60 -16.69 13.63
C GLY A 8 13.99 -15.49 14.35
N LEU A 9 12.71 -15.63 14.66
CA LEU A 9 11.97 -14.63 15.44
C LEU A 9 11.22 -15.31 16.60
N ILE A 10 10.94 -14.52 17.63
CA ILE A 10 10.02 -14.86 18.71
C ILE A 10 8.76 -14.00 18.58
N ILE A 11 7.61 -14.62 18.78
CA ILE A 11 6.29 -13.98 18.79
C ILE A 11 5.66 -14.29 20.15
N ILE A 12 5.26 -13.26 20.88
CA ILE A 12 4.70 -13.42 22.23
C ILE A 12 3.39 -12.64 22.32
N ASN A 13 2.32 -13.36 22.67
CA ASN A 13 1.03 -12.75 22.97
C ASN A 13 1.03 -12.30 24.44
N ILE A 14 0.55 -11.09 24.69
CA ILE A 14 0.53 -10.50 26.03
C ILE A 14 -0.63 -9.50 26.12
N ASP A 15 -1.14 -9.31 27.33
CA ASP A 15 -2.15 -8.29 27.62
C ASP A 15 -1.54 -6.99 28.18
N GLU A 16 -2.41 -6.06 28.56
CA GLU A 16 -2.04 -4.74 29.06
C GLU A 16 -1.27 -4.75 30.38
N HIS A 17 -1.36 -5.82 31.17
CA HIS A 17 -0.79 -5.86 32.52
C HIS A 17 0.74 -5.96 32.49
N GLU A 18 1.28 -6.78 31.58
CA GLU A 18 2.70 -7.13 31.59
C GLU A 18 3.45 -6.69 30.31
N ILE A 19 2.78 -6.07 29.34
CA ILE A 19 3.43 -5.69 28.07
C ILE A 19 4.70 -4.85 28.28
N THR A 20 4.65 -3.89 29.19
CA THR A 20 5.78 -2.98 29.43
C THR A 20 6.99 -3.72 30.00
N ASN A 21 6.76 -4.66 30.91
CA ASN A 21 7.82 -5.48 31.51
C ASN A 21 8.39 -6.45 30.49
N LEU A 22 7.52 -7.13 29.74
CA LEU A 22 7.94 -8.05 28.68
C LEU A 22 8.76 -7.36 27.58
N GLN A 23 8.38 -6.16 27.16
CA GLN A 23 9.15 -5.40 26.18
C GLN A 23 10.56 -5.09 26.69
N LYS A 24 10.71 -4.68 27.97
CA LYS A 24 12.04 -4.44 28.58
C LYS A 24 12.89 -5.70 28.59
N VAL A 25 12.32 -6.84 28.99
CA VAL A 25 13.02 -8.14 28.99
C VAL A 25 13.43 -8.54 27.57
N CYS A 26 12.56 -8.36 26.59
CA CYS A 26 12.89 -8.64 25.20
C CYS A 26 14.01 -7.71 24.67
N ILE A 27 13.99 -6.42 25.01
CA ILE A 27 15.05 -5.48 24.66
C ILE A 27 16.39 -5.89 25.28
N GLU A 28 16.39 -6.35 26.55
CA GLU A 28 17.59 -6.83 27.24
C GLU A 28 18.17 -8.08 26.56
N ILE A 29 17.31 -9.05 26.21
CA ILE A 29 17.74 -10.33 25.63
C ILE A 29 18.13 -10.21 24.17
N PHE A 30 17.33 -9.49 23.37
CA PHE A 30 17.47 -9.45 21.91
C PHE A 30 18.17 -8.17 21.42
N GLY A 31 18.13 -7.10 22.19
CA GLY A 31 18.55 -5.76 21.79
C GLY A 31 17.44 -4.96 21.13
N ALA A 32 17.36 -3.66 21.43
CA ALA A 32 16.32 -2.75 20.88
C ALA A 32 16.32 -2.69 19.35
N THR A 33 17.46 -2.87 18.69
CA THR A 33 17.58 -2.86 17.22
C THR A 33 16.92 -4.06 16.55
N ASN A 34 16.63 -5.12 17.31
CA ASN A 34 16.00 -6.34 16.83
C ASN A 34 14.48 -6.40 17.08
N ASP A 35 13.90 -5.32 17.61
CA ASP A 35 12.45 -5.14 17.70
C ASP A 35 11.85 -5.03 16.29
N LEU A 36 10.90 -5.92 15.97
CA LEU A 36 10.16 -5.94 14.71
C LEU A 36 8.84 -5.16 14.81
N GLY A 37 8.45 -4.75 16.02
CA GLY A 37 7.21 -4.02 16.30
C GLY A 37 6.17 -4.83 17.08
N THR A 38 5.04 -4.18 17.32
CA THR A 38 3.93 -4.75 18.08
C THR A 38 2.67 -4.72 17.24
N ILE A 39 1.99 -5.87 17.14
CA ILE A 39 0.67 -5.97 16.54
C ILE A 39 -0.37 -5.77 17.64
N ILE A 40 -1.37 -4.95 17.40
CA ILE A 40 -2.52 -4.77 18.26
C ILE A 40 -3.64 -5.67 17.74
N TRP A 41 -4.04 -6.66 18.59
CA TRP A 41 -5.09 -7.59 18.25
C TRP A 41 -6.42 -7.13 18.86
N ASP A 42 -7.33 -6.63 18.03
CA ASP A 42 -8.67 -6.23 18.45
C ASP A 42 -9.55 -7.46 18.72
N LYS A 43 -9.89 -7.70 20.00
CA LYS A 43 -10.75 -8.82 20.43
C LYS A 43 -12.23 -8.58 20.13
N ARG A 44 -12.63 -7.35 19.88
CA ARG A 44 -14.04 -6.95 19.70
C ARG A 44 -14.96 -7.35 20.86
N ASN A 45 -14.40 -7.63 22.03
CA ASN A 45 -15.12 -8.06 23.22
C ASN A 45 -14.72 -7.20 24.43
N PRO A 46 -15.44 -6.10 24.68
CA PRO A 46 -15.18 -5.23 25.83
C PRO A 46 -15.42 -5.99 27.14
N LYS A 47 -14.52 -5.84 28.13
CA LYS A 47 -14.77 -6.29 29.50
C LYS A 47 -15.81 -5.35 30.13
N GLY A 48 -16.99 -5.90 30.50
CA GLY A 48 -18.14 -5.12 30.99
C GLY A 48 -17.95 -4.41 32.34
N ASP A 49 -16.94 -4.79 33.13
CA ASP A 49 -16.75 -4.31 34.52
C ASP A 49 -15.51 -3.44 34.71
N ALA A 50 -15.04 -2.78 33.66
CA ALA A 50 -13.87 -1.93 33.75
C ALA A 50 -14.16 -0.67 34.59
N LYS A 51 -13.40 -0.46 35.69
CA LYS A 51 -13.45 0.77 36.52
C LYS A 51 -12.80 2.00 35.86
N GLY A 52 -12.40 1.90 34.59
CA GLY A 52 -11.75 2.93 33.82
C GLY A 52 -11.90 2.67 32.32
N VAL A 53 -10.86 2.94 31.53
CA VAL A 53 -10.86 2.62 30.11
C VAL A 53 -10.81 1.11 29.93
N SER A 54 -11.77 0.53 29.22
CA SER A 54 -11.80 -0.90 28.92
C SER A 54 -10.85 -1.25 27.79
N TYR A 55 -9.94 -2.17 28.03
CA TYR A 55 -9.05 -2.70 26.99
C TYR A 55 -9.77 -3.73 26.12
N GLN A 56 -9.92 -3.44 24.83
CA GLN A 56 -10.56 -4.34 23.86
C GLN A 56 -9.56 -5.06 22.96
N HIS A 57 -8.28 -4.97 23.30
CA HIS A 57 -7.20 -5.54 22.50
C HIS A 57 -6.18 -6.29 23.36
N GLU A 58 -5.39 -7.08 22.69
CA GLU A 58 -4.15 -7.69 23.20
C GLU A 58 -3.00 -7.28 22.31
N TYR A 59 -1.80 -7.56 22.77
CA TYR A 59 -0.57 -7.25 22.07
C TYR A 59 0.13 -8.52 21.61
N ILE A 60 0.71 -8.46 20.44
CA ILE A 60 1.61 -9.50 19.94
C ILE A 60 2.93 -8.80 19.66
N ILE A 61 3.93 -9.02 20.50
CA ILE A 61 5.26 -8.44 20.32
C ILE A 61 6.15 -9.40 19.54
N LEU A 62 7.01 -8.82 18.69
CA LEU A 62 7.86 -9.57 17.79
C LEU A 62 9.30 -9.09 17.91
N PHE A 63 10.22 -10.02 18.18
CA PHE A 63 11.66 -9.75 18.18
C PHE A 63 12.38 -10.77 17.31
N ALA A 64 13.29 -10.32 16.44
CA ALA A 64 14.17 -11.19 15.71
C ALA A 64 15.45 -11.48 16.51
N LYS A 65 16.10 -12.63 16.28
CA LYS A 65 17.46 -12.87 16.75
C LYS A 65 18.44 -11.89 16.12
N ASN A 66 18.29 -11.68 14.80
CA ASN A 66 18.97 -10.69 13.99
C ASN A 66 18.00 -10.11 12.96
N LYS A 67 17.49 -8.91 13.20
CA LYS A 67 16.49 -8.24 12.34
C LYS A 67 16.98 -8.07 10.90
N LYS A 68 18.27 -7.79 10.69
CA LYS A 68 18.82 -7.61 9.34
C LYS A 68 18.75 -8.91 8.53
N GLN A 69 19.12 -10.03 9.13
CA GLN A 69 19.05 -11.34 8.49
C GLN A 69 17.60 -11.79 8.28
N PHE A 70 16.75 -11.60 9.30
CA PHE A 70 15.32 -11.90 9.18
C PHE A 70 14.69 -11.18 8.00
N LEU A 71 14.86 -9.84 7.88
CA LEU A 71 14.26 -9.05 6.80
C LEU A 71 14.88 -9.31 5.42
N ALA A 72 16.10 -9.87 5.35
CA ALA A 72 16.70 -10.31 4.09
C ALA A 72 16.03 -11.59 3.56
N ASN A 73 15.62 -12.50 4.44
CA ASN A 73 15.08 -13.80 4.11
C ASN A 73 13.55 -13.87 4.16
N CYS A 74 12.93 -13.03 4.99
CA CYS A 74 11.49 -13.06 5.25
C CYS A 74 10.86 -11.68 5.05
N LYS A 75 9.69 -11.66 4.40
CA LYS A 75 8.85 -10.46 4.29
C LYS A 75 7.61 -10.66 5.17
N MET A 76 7.40 -9.74 6.11
CA MET A 76 6.17 -9.72 6.91
C MET A 76 5.07 -9.04 6.08
N MET A 77 4.38 -9.82 5.28
CA MET A 77 3.32 -9.34 4.39
C MET A 77 2.09 -10.23 4.55
N ARG A 78 0.93 -9.63 4.57
CA ARG A 78 -0.34 -10.36 4.51
C ARG A 78 -0.99 -10.17 3.12
N PRO A 79 -1.69 -11.18 2.59
CA PRO A 79 -2.46 -11.01 1.38
C PRO A 79 -3.61 -10.01 1.62
N LYS A 80 -3.87 -9.16 0.63
CA LYS A 80 -5.08 -8.35 0.60
C LYS A 80 -6.30 -9.27 0.47
N LYS A 81 -7.14 -9.28 1.49
CA LYS A 81 -8.26 -10.20 1.64
C LYS A 81 -9.21 -10.20 0.44
N ASN A 82 -9.44 -9.02 -0.13
CA ASN A 82 -10.44 -8.82 -1.16
C ASN A 82 -9.86 -8.67 -2.58
N ALA A 83 -8.54 -8.73 -2.75
CA ALA A 83 -7.89 -8.44 -4.03
C ALA A 83 -8.38 -9.35 -5.17
N GLU A 84 -8.51 -10.66 -4.93
CA GLU A 84 -9.01 -11.60 -5.93
C GLU A 84 -10.47 -11.32 -6.30
N ALA A 85 -11.32 -11.01 -5.32
CA ALA A 85 -12.71 -10.66 -5.56
C ALA A 85 -12.83 -9.36 -6.39
N MET A 86 -11.96 -8.38 -6.12
CA MET A 86 -11.90 -7.13 -6.88
C MET A 86 -11.48 -7.37 -8.32
N ILE A 87 -10.44 -8.17 -8.56
CA ILE A 87 -9.97 -8.53 -9.91
C ILE A 87 -11.10 -9.25 -10.66
N LYS A 88 -11.70 -10.27 -10.05
CA LYS A 88 -12.80 -11.02 -10.67
C LYS A 88 -14.01 -10.14 -11.01
N LYS A 89 -14.34 -9.19 -10.12
CA LYS A 89 -15.44 -8.23 -10.39
C LYS A 89 -15.09 -7.30 -11.53
N ALA A 90 -13.87 -6.78 -11.58
CA ALA A 90 -13.41 -5.95 -12.68
C ALA A 90 -13.43 -6.69 -14.02
N GLU A 91 -12.99 -7.95 -14.07
CA GLU A 91 -13.09 -8.79 -15.26
C GLU A 91 -14.54 -8.99 -15.74
N GLN A 92 -15.48 -9.20 -14.81
CA GLN A 92 -16.91 -9.31 -15.15
C GLN A 92 -17.45 -8.02 -15.79
N ILE A 93 -17.05 -6.85 -15.24
CA ILE A 93 -17.46 -5.56 -15.76
C ILE A 93 -16.79 -5.30 -17.11
N PHE A 94 -15.49 -5.56 -17.22
CA PHE A 94 -14.68 -5.34 -18.43
C PHE A 94 -15.24 -6.13 -19.65
N ARG A 95 -15.74 -7.35 -19.44
CA ARG A 95 -16.38 -8.16 -20.50
C ARG A 95 -17.64 -7.54 -21.09
N LYS A 96 -18.24 -6.55 -20.44
CA LYS A 96 -19.40 -5.82 -20.97
C LYS A 96 -19.00 -4.74 -21.98
N ILE A 97 -17.73 -4.36 -22.04
CA ILE A 97 -17.25 -3.26 -22.88
C ILE A 97 -17.47 -3.61 -24.35
N GLY A 98 -18.11 -2.68 -25.07
CA GLY A 98 -18.50 -2.81 -26.47
C GLY A 98 -19.13 -1.53 -27.00
N PRO A 99 -19.85 -1.57 -28.10
CA PRO A 99 -20.44 -0.37 -28.71
C PRO A 99 -21.40 0.42 -27.81
N SER A 100 -22.05 -0.25 -26.85
CA SER A 100 -23.05 0.33 -25.96
C SER A 100 -22.59 0.49 -24.50
N PHE A 101 -21.35 0.12 -24.19
CA PHE A 101 -20.79 0.21 -22.82
C PHE A 101 -19.29 0.53 -22.87
N THR A 102 -18.95 1.72 -22.49
CA THR A 102 -17.60 2.29 -22.59
C THR A 102 -16.72 1.91 -21.40
N LEU A 103 -15.40 2.16 -21.51
CA LEU A 103 -14.47 2.01 -20.41
C LEU A 103 -14.77 2.98 -19.23
N ASP A 104 -15.28 4.18 -19.54
CA ASP A 104 -15.66 5.15 -18.51
C ASP A 104 -16.89 4.65 -17.71
N GLU A 105 -17.87 4.04 -18.37
CA GLU A 105 -19.02 3.42 -17.71
C GLU A 105 -18.59 2.19 -16.90
N ALA A 106 -17.65 1.39 -17.41
CA ALA A 106 -17.06 0.28 -16.66
C ALA A 106 -16.35 0.75 -15.38
N ASN A 107 -15.60 1.84 -15.47
CA ASN A 107 -14.97 2.46 -14.32
C ASN A 107 -16.00 3.00 -13.32
N ALA A 108 -17.07 3.62 -13.79
CA ALA A 108 -18.15 4.11 -12.92
C ALA A 108 -18.86 2.95 -12.20
N GLU A 109 -19.17 1.86 -12.90
CA GLU A 109 -19.77 0.65 -12.31
C GLU A 109 -18.84 0.01 -11.26
N PHE A 110 -17.53 -0.07 -11.56
CA PHE A 110 -16.56 -0.64 -10.64
C PHE A 110 -16.40 0.21 -9.39
N GLN A 111 -16.31 1.54 -9.52
CA GLN A 111 -16.25 2.46 -8.40
C GLN A 111 -17.50 2.41 -7.52
N ALA A 112 -18.67 2.31 -8.12
CA ALA A 112 -19.93 2.12 -7.40
C ALA A 112 -19.90 0.80 -6.61
N TRP A 113 -19.42 -0.29 -7.22
CA TRP A 113 -19.28 -1.57 -6.52
C TRP A 113 -18.30 -1.47 -5.35
N ILE A 114 -17.12 -0.84 -5.53
CA ILE A 114 -16.12 -0.60 -4.46
C ILE A 114 -16.76 0.15 -3.28
N SER A 115 -17.52 1.20 -3.54
CA SER A 115 -18.15 2.02 -2.49
C SER A 115 -19.18 1.28 -1.63
N LEU A 116 -19.75 0.20 -2.15
CA LEU A 116 -20.71 -0.66 -1.44
C LEU A 116 -20.03 -1.72 -0.56
N GLN A 117 -18.74 -1.97 -0.73
CA GLN A 117 -18.02 -2.97 0.05
C GLN A 117 -17.66 -2.43 1.43
N LYS A 118 -18.12 -3.11 2.48
CA LYS A 118 -17.88 -2.70 3.88
C LYS A 118 -16.55 -3.22 4.45
N ASP A 119 -16.00 -4.27 3.85
CA ASP A 119 -14.85 -5.01 4.38
C ASP A 119 -13.53 -4.68 3.67
N LEU A 120 -13.51 -3.69 2.75
CA LEU A 120 -12.28 -3.26 2.10
C LEU A 120 -11.41 -2.46 3.07
N SER A 121 -10.12 -2.79 3.13
CA SER A 121 -9.14 -1.90 3.74
C SER A 121 -9.00 -0.61 2.93
N GLY A 122 -8.53 0.48 3.57
CA GLY A 122 -8.25 1.73 2.85
C GLY A 122 -7.24 1.55 1.70
N GLY A 123 -6.29 0.61 1.86
CA GLY A 123 -5.33 0.22 0.83
C GLY A 123 -5.99 -0.48 -0.36
N GLU A 124 -6.98 -1.35 -0.11
CA GLU A 124 -7.76 -2.03 -1.17
C GLU A 124 -8.70 -1.05 -1.88
N ALA A 125 -9.44 -0.24 -1.15
CA ALA A 125 -10.39 0.73 -1.70
C ALA A 125 -9.75 1.79 -2.62
N ALA A 126 -8.43 2.00 -2.51
CA ALA A 126 -7.69 2.87 -3.42
C ALA A 126 -7.60 2.32 -4.85
N TYR A 127 -7.69 0.98 -5.04
CA TYR A 127 -7.69 0.31 -6.35
C TYR A 127 -9.08 0.32 -6.95
N LYS A 128 -9.44 1.40 -7.59
CA LYS A 128 -10.82 1.68 -8.04
C LYS A 128 -10.97 1.95 -9.54
N TYR A 129 -9.92 1.70 -10.31
CA TYR A 129 -9.92 1.91 -11.75
C TYR A 129 -9.63 0.61 -12.49
N ILE A 130 -10.22 0.49 -13.70
CA ILE A 130 -9.94 -0.57 -14.68
C ILE A 130 -9.29 0.10 -15.88
N ASP A 131 -8.19 -0.45 -16.37
CA ASP A 131 -7.53 0.08 -17.57
C ASP A 131 -8.07 -0.53 -18.87
N ALA A 132 -7.50 -0.11 -20.01
CA ALA A 132 -7.91 -0.54 -21.34
C ALA A 132 -7.69 -2.03 -21.64
N ILE A 133 -6.96 -2.75 -20.78
CA ILE A 133 -6.74 -4.20 -20.89
C ILE A 133 -7.44 -5.00 -19.76
N GLY A 134 -8.24 -4.31 -18.93
CA GLY A 134 -9.02 -4.96 -17.86
C GLY A 134 -8.30 -5.07 -16.52
N GLU A 135 -7.09 -4.52 -16.37
CA GLU A 135 -6.33 -4.58 -15.13
C GLU A 135 -6.81 -3.53 -14.10
N VAL A 136 -6.98 -3.99 -12.86
CA VAL A 136 -7.36 -3.11 -11.74
C VAL A 136 -6.14 -2.31 -11.28
N TYR A 137 -6.31 -0.99 -11.15
CA TYR A 137 -5.22 -0.13 -10.72
C TYR A 137 -5.68 1.01 -9.79
N ARG A 138 -4.69 1.61 -9.14
CA ARG A 138 -4.79 2.90 -8.45
C ARG A 138 -3.79 3.90 -9.00
N THR A 139 -4.08 5.17 -8.83
CA THR A 139 -3.13 6.25 -9.12
C THR A 139 -2.50 6.78 -7.83
N VAL A 140 -1.27 7.23 -7.92
CA VAL A 140 -0.51 7.85 -6.83
C VAL A 140 0.23 9.06 -7.39
N SER A 141 0.20 10.17 -6.66
CA SER A 141 0.96 11.36 -7.00
C SER A 141 2.45 11.07 -7.16
N MET A 142 3.04 11.55 -8.22
CA MET A 142 4.48 11.49 -8.47
C MET A 142 5.24 12.72 -7.97
N ALA A 143 4.60 13.62 -7.22
CA ALA A 143 5.27 14.77 -6.63
C ALA A 143 6.34 14.33 -5.61
N TRP A 144 7.42 15.09 -5.57
CA TRP A 144 8.50 14.90 -4.60
C TRP A 144 7.99 15.04 -3.15
N PRO A 145 8.19 14.03 -2.27
CA PRO A 145 7.55 14.00 -0.96
C PRO A 145 8.26 14.83 0.11
N ASN A 146 9.51 15.23 -0.11
CA ASN A 146 10.31 15.90 0.91
C ASN A 146 10.09 17.43 0.91
N ASN A 147 10.42 18.07 2.05
CA ASN A 147 10.28 19.52 2.19
C ASN A 147 11.29 20.31 1.33
N LYS A 148 12.49 19.78 1.13
CA LYS A 148 13.50 20.35 0.23
C LYS A 148 13.18 20.00 -1.22
N LYS A 149 13.56 20.86 -2.15
CA LYS A 149 13.46 20.63 -3.60
C LYS A 149 14.28 19.41 -4.01
N ALA A 150 13.78 18.66 -4.98
CA ALA A 150 14.51 17.53 -5.56
C ALA A 150 15.74 18.01 -6.36
N PRO A 151 16.71 17.13 -6.63
CA PRO A 151 17.80 17.40 -7.58
C PRO A 151 17.27 17.75 -8.98
N ASP A 152 18.09 18.45 -9.78
CA ASP A 152 17.65 18.97 -11.09
C ASP A 152 17.20 17.87 -12.07
N ASP A 153 17.78 16.68 -11.99
CA ASP A 153 17.39 15.52 -12.80
C ASP A 153 15.94 15.02 -12.55
N TYR A 154 15.28 15.52 -11.51
CA TYR A 154 13.89 15.16 -11.15
C TYR A 154 12.85 16.13 -11.74
N PHE A 155 13.24 17.01 -12.67
CA PHE A 155 12.35 18.00 -13.32
C PHE A 155 12.11 17.67 -14.81
N VAL A 156 11.88 16.40 -15.10
CA VAL A 156 11.64 15.95 -16.48
C VAL A 156 10.31 16.48 -17.00
N PRO A 157 10.28 17.18 -18.15
CA PRO A 157 9.02 17.55 -18.78
C PRO A 157 8.32 16.31 -19.34
N LEU A 158 7.04 16.15 -19.01
CA LEU A 158 6.17 15.10 -19.57
C LEU A 158 5.23 15.72 -20.60
N VAL A 159 5.16 15.12 -21.78
CA VAL A 159 4.26 15.54 -22.86
C VAL A 159 2.98 14.73 -22.77
N HIS A 160 1.83 15.40 -22.77
CA HIS A 160 0.53 14.74 -22.79
C HIS A 160 0.31 14.03 -24.14
N PRO A 161 -0.02 12.73 -24.16
CA PRO A 161 -0.04 11.92 -25.39
C PRO A 161 -1.07 12.41 -26.42
N ASN A 162 -2.22 12.93 -25.98
CA ASN A 162 -3.30 13.33 -26.87
C ASN A 162 -3.21 14.79 -27.33
N THR A 163 -2.66 15.69 -26.48
CA THR A 163 -2.62 17.13 -26.79
C THR A 163 -1.25 17.58 -27.33
N GLY A 164 -0.21 16.77 -27.13
CA GLY A 164 1.17 17.11 -27.52
C GLY A 164 1.80 18.23 -26.69
N LYS A 165 1.13 18.73 -25.64
CA LYS A 165 1.60 19.81 -24.81
C LYS A 165 2.24 19.29 -23.52
N LEU A 166 3.05 20.14 -22.87
CA LEU A 166 3.72 19.83 -21.62
C LEU A 166 2.74 19.83 -20.45
N CYS A 167 2.83 18.79 -19.61
CA CYS A 167 2.14 18.74 -18.34
C CYS A 167 2.87 19.53 -17.24
N PRO A 168 2.16 20.03 -16.22
CA PRO A 168 2.76 20.77 -15.12
C PRO A 168 3.72 19.90 -14.32
N ILE A 169 4.93 20.37 -14.11
CA ILE A 169 5.91 19.75 -13.24
C ILE A 169 5.61 20.18 -11.78
N PRO A 170 5.64 19.27 -10.78
CA PRO A 170 5.48 19.66 -9.40
C PRO A 170 6.54 20.69 -8.97
N ALA A 171 6.16 21.68 -8.18
CA ALA A 171 7.06 22.78 -7.77
C ALA A 171 8.36 22.30 -7.10
N LYS A 172 8.34 21.15 -6.44
CA LYS A 172 9.51 20.53 -5.80
C LYS A 172 10.16 19.41 -6.63
N GLY A 173 9.69 19.18 -7.86
CA GLY A 173 10.13 18.09 -8.74
C GLY A 173 9.30 16.81 -8.62
N TRP A 174 9.62 15.84 -9.46
CA TRP A 174 9.02 14.51 -9.43
C TRP A 174 9.64 13.65 -8.32
N ARG A 175 9.01 12.51 -8.02
CA ARG A 175 9.53 11.49 -7.09
C ARG A 175 10.67 10.67 -7.69
N TYR A 176 10.79 10.64 -9.01
CA TYR A 176 11.67 9.76 -9.75
C TYR A 176 12.66 10.57 -10.60
N PRO A 177 13.93 10.13 -10.73
CA PRO A 177 14.90 10.72 -11.63
C PRO A 177 14.51 10.47 -13.09
N SER A 178 15.13 11.20 -14.01
CA SER A 178 14.83 11.17 -15.44
C SER A 178 14.88 9.76 -16.08
N ALA A 179 15.83 8.95 -15.68
CA ALA A 179 15.97 7.57 -16.18
C ALA A 179 14.74 6.71 -15.81
N THR A 180 14.39 6.68 -14.52
CA THR A 180 13.21 5.94 -14.03
C THR A 180 11.92 6.51 -14.63
N MET A 181 11.80 7.82 -14.77
CA MET A 181 10.61 8.43 -15.39
C MET A 181 10.41 7.95 -16.83
N ARG A 182 11.50 7.81 -17.62
CA ARG A 182 11.43 7.27 -18.99
C ARG A 182 11.01 5.78 -19.01
N GLU A 183 11.55 4.97 -18.09
CA GLU A 183 11.15 3.58 -17.94
C GLU A 183 9.67 3.43 -17.62
N LEU A 184 9.17 4.26 -16.67
CA LEU A 184 7.76 4.27 -16.29
C LEU A 184 6.84 4.67 -17.45
N LEU A 185 7.26 5.65 -18.24
CA LEU A 185 6.52 6.11 -19.41
C LEU A 185 6.47 5.01 -20.47
N ALA A 186 7.61 4.38 -20.78
CA ALA A 186 7.71 3.28 -21.74
C ALA A 186 6.90 2.04 -21.30
N ALA A 187 6.81 1.79 -20.00
CA ALA A 187 6.03 0.71 -19.42
C ALA A 187 4.51 1.00 -19.32
N GLY A 188 4.03 2.18 -19.77
CA GLY A 188 2.63 2.58 -19.65
C GLY A 188 2.16 2.76 -18.19
N GLN A 189 3.06 3.04 -17.29
CA GLN A 189 2.80 3.14 -15.85
C GLN A 189 2.60 4.59 -15.38
N ILE A 190 2.37 5.51 -16.31
CA ILE A 190 2.00 6.89 -16.04
C ILE A 190 0.61 7.15 -16.62
N ILE A 191 -0.28 7.63 -15.77
CA ILE A 191 -1.64 8.02 -16.16
C ILE A 191 -1.69 9.52 -16.34
N PHE A 192 -2.11 9.96 -17.52
CA PHE A 192 -2.35 11.35 -17.85
C PHE A 192 -3.82 11.70 -17.57
N GLY A 193 -4.09 12.98 -17.29
CA GLY A 193 -5.45 13.50 -17.18
C GLY A 193 -6.17 13.53 -18.53
N LYS A 194 -7.34 14.19 -18.58
CA LYS A 194 -8.06 14.43 -19.85
C LYS A 194 -7.28 15.34 -20.78
N ASP A 195 -6.51 16.24 -20.21
CA ASP A 195 -5.67 17.23 -20.88
C ASP A 195 -4.36 17.48 -20.13
N GLU A 196 -3.53 18.34 -20.67
CA GLU A 196 -2.24 18.72 -20.13
C GLU A 196 -2.26 19.55 -18.84
N THR A 197 -3.43 20.00 -18.36
CA THR A 197 -3.52 20.92 -17.20
C THR A 197 -3.26 20.22 -15.86
N LYS A 198 -3.39 18.90 -15.82
CA LYS A 198 -3.17 18.09 -14.60
C LYS A 198 -1.80 17.43 -14.61
N GLN A 199 -1.23 17.30 -13.42
CA GLN A 199 -0.03 16.52 -13.23
C GLN A 199 -0.31 15.03 -13.48
N PRO A 200 0.52 14.35 -14.29
CA PRO A 200 0.43 12.91 -14.44
C PRO A 200 0.68 12.16 -13.12
N GLU A 201 0.06 11.02 -12.97
CA GLU A 201 0.13 10.17 -11.78
C GLU A 201 0.73 8.80 -12.10
N ARG A 202 1.33 8.17 -11.09
CA ARG A 202 1.85 6.81 -11.17
C ARG A 202 0.70 5.80 -11.12
N LYS A 203 0.69 4.86 -12.06
CA LYS A 203 -0.20 3.69 -12.06
C LYS A 203 0.41 2.54 -11.27
N TYR A 204 -0.35 1.98 -10.34
CA TYR A 204 -0.01 0.75 -9.62
C TYR A 204 -1.09 -0.30 -9.87
N LEU A 205 -0.70 -1.46 -10.42
CA LEU A 205 -1.62 -2.57 -10.65
C LEU A 205 -1.90 -3.31 -9.34
N LEU A 206 -3.14 -3.72 -9.12
CA LEU A 206 -3.52 -4.53 -7.97
C LEU A 206 -2.82 -5.89 -8.00
N ARG A 207 -2.73 -6.50 -9.18
CA ARG A 207 -2.09 -7.80 -9.39
C ARG A 207 -0.64 -7.84 -8.92
N ASP A 208 0.11 -6.76 -9.13
CA ASP A 208 1.50 -6.62 -8.68
C ASP A 208 1.62 -6.30 -7.19
N ASN A 209 0.51 -5.95 -6.54
CA ASN A 209 0.43 -5.48 -5.16
C ASN A 209 -0.61 -6.27 -4.34
N MET A 210 -0.66 -7.58 -4.52
CA MET A 210 -1.61 -8.47 -3.83
C MET A 210 -1.37 -8.57 -2.32
N TYR A 211 -0.22 -8.12 -1.85
CA TYR A 211 0.19 -8.17 -0.45
C TYR A 211 0.37 -6.76 0.13
N GLU A 212 0.20 -6.63 1.46
CA GLU A 212 0.40 -5.40 2.23
C GLU A 212 1.10 -5.67 3.57
#